data_7291c07ebb89e1b709007cede6529ba2
#
_entry.id   7291c07ebb89e1b709007cede6529ba2
#
_cell.length_a   1.000
_cell.length_b   1.000
_cell.length_c   1.000
_cell.angle_alpha   90.00
_cell.angle_beta   90.00
_cell.angle_gamma   90.00
#
_symmetry.space_group_name_H-M   'P 1'
#
loop_
_entity.id
_entity.type
_entity.pdbx_description
1 polymer ?
#
loop_
_entity_poly.entity_id
_entity_poly.type
_entity_poly.pdbx_seq_one_letter_code
_entity_poly.pdbx_strand_id
1 'polypeptide(L)'
;MDLQSFQSPSDNIHCLFIADGGKTSVACELRSRSNTKPALPRPADCDLEWGSRFALEARGKAAMVCHGDTLVDPSAEVVGYGEQVSAGGISCQSAETGMTCKNKKGRGFSLSRAKQRLF
;
A
#
# COMPACT_ATOMS: atom_id res chain seq x y z
N MET A 1 10.86 6.66 -15.59
CA MET A 1 10.07 6.22 -14.44
C MET A 1 9.23 5.01 -14.80
N ASP A 2 9.36 3.94 -14.04
CA ASP A 2 8.60 2.71 -14.26
C ASP A 2 7.49 2.58 -13.22
N LEU A 3 6.30 2.23 -13.68
CA LEU A 3 5.13 2.03 -12.85
C LEU A 3 4.60 0.61 -13.05
N GLN A 4 4.25 -0.07 -11.96
CA GLN A 4 3.64 -1.41 -12.00
C GLN A 4 2.48 -1.45 -11.03
N SER A 5 1.27 -1.54 -11.57
CA SER A 5 0.04 -1.63 -10.77
C SER A 5 -0.31 -3.06 -10.46
N PHE A 6 -0.81 -3.31 -9.26
CA PHE A 6 -1.35 -4.62 -8.90
C PHE A 6 -2.46 -4.46 -7.87
N GLN A 7 -3.25 -5.50 -7.72
CA GLN A 7 -4.40 -5.45 -6.81
C GLN A 7 -4.63 -6.79 -6.13
N SER A 8 -5.34 -6.75 -5.00
CA SER A 8 -5.80 -7.96 -4.32
C SER A 8 -6.96 -8.60 -5.10
N PRO A 9 -7.19 -9.92 -4.92
CA PRO A 9 -8.33 -10.58 -5.58
C PRO A 9 -9.67 -9.98 -5.18
N SER A 10 -9.78 -9.39 -4.00
CA SER A 10 -11.02 -8.77 -3.51
C SER A 10 -11.33 -7.43 -4.18
N ASP A 11 -10.41 -6.88 -4.97
CA ASP A 11 -10.52 -5.54 -5.56
C ASP A 11 -10.54 -4.43 -4.49
N ASN A 12 -10.25 -4.75 -3.25
CA ASN A 12 -10.27 -3.77 -2.16
C ASN A 12 -8.94 -3.05 -1.97
N ILE A 13 -7.83 -3.67 -2.37
CA ILE A 13 -6.50 -3.10 -2.19
C ILE A 13 -5.85 -2.95 -3.56
N HIS A 14 -5.51 -1.71 -3.91
CA HIS A 14 -4.80 -1.39 -5.14
C HIS A 14 -3.46 -0.79 -4.81
N CYS A 15 -2.42 -1.29 -5.48
CA CYS A 15 -1.05 -0.89 -5.20
C CYS A 15 -0.33 -0.47 -6.47
N LEU A 16 0.74 0.30 -6.29
CA LEU A 16 1.59 0.77 -7.38
C LEU A 16 3.04 0.76 -6.93
N PHE A 17 3.88 -0.01 -7.63
CA PHE A 17 5.33 0.14 -7.53
C PHE A 17 5.76 1.29 -8.42
N ILE A 18 6.62 2.14 -7.88
CA ILE A 18 7.18 3.29 -8.59
C ILE A 18 8.71 3.16 -8.54
N ALA A 19 9.35 3.05 -9.71
CA ALA A 19 10.82 3.05 -9.81
C ALA A 19 11.23 4.30 -10.56
N ASP A 20 11.98 5.18 -9.91
CA ASP A 20 12.37 6.48 -10.45
C ASP A 20 13.77 6.85 -9.98
N GLY A 21 14.69 7.01 -10.92
CA GLY A 21 16.05 7.45 -10.61
C GLY A 21 16.81 6.51 -9.68
N GLY A 22 16.60 5.20 -9.83
CA GLY A 22 17.25 4.19 -8.98
C GLY A 22 16.59 3.99 -7.62
N LYS A 23 15.50 4.70 -7.35
CA LYS A 23 14.72 4.56 -6.13
C LYS A 23 13.41 3.86 -6.40
N THR A 24 13.06 2.92 -5.54
CA THR A 24 11.80 2.19 -5.64
C THR A 24 10.96 2.45 -4.41
N SER A 25 9.67 2.65 -4.64
CA SER A 25 8.68 2.75 -3.58
C SER A 25 7.42 1.98 -3.97
N VAL A 26 6.57 1.71 -2.99
CA VAL A 26 5.24 1.15 -3.23
C VAL A 26 4.23 1.97 -2.46
N ALA A 27 3.08 2.17 -3.07
CA ALA A 27 1.92 2.76 -2.40
C ALA A 27 0.75 1.82 -2.56
N CYS A 28 -0.03 1.64 -1.51
CA CYS A 28 -1.24 0.83 -1.53
C CYS A 28 -2.40 1.60 -0.95
N GLU A 29 -3.58 1.39 -1.51
CA GLU A 29 -4.79 2.09 -1.13
C GLU A 29 -5.93 1.09 -0.91
N LEU A 30 -6.66 1.26 0.19
CA LEU A 30 -7.88 0.51 0.46
C LEU A 30 -9.08 1.26 -0.13
N ARG A 31 -9.94 0.53 -0.83
CA ARG A 31 -11.20 1.12 -1.33
C ARG A 31 -12.21 1.28 -0.20
N SER A 32 -12.22 0.35 0.77
CA SER A 32 -13.11 0.46 1.91
C SER A 32 -12.47 -0.11 3.17
N ARG A 33 -12.86 0.47 4.30
CA ARG A 33 -12.45 0.05 5.63
C ARG A 33 -13.69 -0.17 6.49
N SER A 34 -13.63 -1.15 7.38
CA SER A 34 -14.68 -1.36 8.37
C SER A 34 -14.36 -0.70 9.72
N ASN A 35 -13.10 -0.38 9.99
CA ASN A 35 -12.71 0.36 11.18
C ASN A 35 -12.95 1.86 11.00
N THR A 36 -13.21 2.57 12.11
CA THR A 36 -13.51 4.00 12.08
C THR A 36 -12.28 4.87 12.33
N LYS A 37 -11.27 4.31 13.02
CA LYS A 37 -10.05 5.06 13.32
C LYS A 37 -8.96 4.74 12.31
N PRO A 38 -8.30 5.75 11.74
CA PRO A 38 -7.10 5.50 10.92
C PRO A 38 -5.96 4.97 11.78
N ALA A 39 -5.00 4.28 11.15
CA ALA A 39 -3.85 3.72 11.85
C ALA A 39 -3.01 4.79 12.54
N LEU A 40 -2.93 5.98 11.95
CA LEU A 40 -2.27 7.15 12.54
C LEU A 40 -3.24 8.33 12.52
N PRO A 41 -3.13 9.26 13.48
CA PRO A 41 -4.00 10.45 13.49
C PRO A 41 -3.82 11.30 12.24
N ARG A 42 -4.92 11.90 11.78
CA ARG A 42 -4.89 12.83 10.64
C ARG A 42 -4.04 14.05 10.98
N PRO A 43 -3.02 14.38 10.15
CA PRO A 43 -2.26 15.62 10.35
C PRO A 43 -3.14 16.86 10.18
N ALA A 44 -2.83 17.91 10.93
CA ALA A 44 -3.59 19.16 10.85
C ALA A 44 -3.52 19.79 9.46
N ASP A 45 -2.46 19.53 8.71
CA ASP A 45 -2.25 20.07 7.36
C ASP A 45 -2.78 19.18 6.24
N CYS A 46 -3.44 18.08 6.57
CA CYS A 46 -4.05 17.20 5.55
C CYS A 46 -5.49 17.64 5.29
N ASP A 47 -5.70 18.32 4.19
CA ASP A 47 -7.03 18.78 3.74
C ASP A 47 -7.68 17.80 2.74
N LEU A 48 -7.02 16.67 2.45
CA LEU A 48 -7.48 15.68 1.49
C LEU A 48 -7.87 14.39 2.22
N GLU A 49 -7.90 13.27 1.49
CA GLU A 49 -8.23 11.98 2.07
C GLU A 49 -7.10 11.45 2.97
N TRP A 50 -7.49 10.86 4.09
CA TRP A 50 -6.56 10.28 5.05
C TRP A 50 -7.12 8.96 5.58
N GLY A 51 -6.23 7.98 5.75
CA GLY A 51 -6.60 6.70 6.37
C GLY A 51 -6.58 5.51 5.41
N SER A 52 -6.56 5.74 4.11
CA SER A 52 -6.68 4.66 3.12
C SER A 52 -5.41 4.41 2.30
N ARG A 53 -4.44 5.33 2.30
CA ARG A 53 -3.23 5.16 1.49
C ARG A 53 -1.98 5.06 2.35
N PHE A 54 -1.13 4.08 2.01
CA PHE A 54 0.11 3.77 2.71
C PHE A 54 1.24 3.69 1.70
N ALA A 55 2.43 4.10 2.11
CA ALA A 55 3.60 4.11 1.24
C ALA A 55 4.82 3.56 1.97
N LEU A 56 5.74 2.96 1.20
CA LEU A 56 6.97 2.38 1.71
C LEU A 56 8.07 2.54 0.68
N GLU A 57 9.20 3.08 1.10
CA GLU A 57 10.39 3.12 0.27
C GLU A 57 11.24 1.88 0.53
N ALA A 58 12.25 1.64 -0.32
CA ALA A 58 13.15 0.50 -0.18
C ALA A 58 13.90 0.53 1.16
N ARG A 59 14.05 1.70 1.75
CA ARG A 59 14.65 1.91 3.08
C ARG A 59 13.77 2.86 3.86
N GLY A 60 13.70 2.67 5.15
CA GLY A 60 12.95 3.57 6.02
C GLY A 60 11.59 3.03 6.41
N LYS A 61 10.88 3.83 7.19
CA LYS A 61 9.59 3.44 7.76
C LYS A 61 8.46 3.62 6.77
N ALA A 62 7.44 2.79 6.91
CA ALA A 62 6.18 2.99 6.21
C ALA A 62 5.51 4.27 6.70
N ALA A 63 4.72 4.89 5.84
CA ALA A 63 4.00 6.12 6.15
C ALA A 63 2.59 6.06 5.61
N MET A 64 1.69 6.81 6.21
CA MET A 64 0.37 7.08 5.64
C MET A 64 0.46 8.33 4.77
N VAL A 65 -0.35 8.37 3.73
CA VAL A 65 -0.27 9.43 2.72
C VAL A 65 -1.58 10.20 2.66
N CYS A 66 -1.47 11.53 2.76
CA CYS A 66 -2.56 12.45 2.46
C CYS A 66 -2.70 12.53 0.93
N HIS A 67 -3.89 12.23 0.39
CA HIS A 67 -4.03 12.15 -1.07
C HIS A 67 -5.41 12.62 -1.54
N GLY A 68 -5.44 13.17 -2.76
CA GLY A 68 -6.69 13.57 -3.40
C GLY A 68 -7.00 12.78 -4.68
N ASP A 69 -6.06 11.95 -5.12
CA ASP A 69 -6.21 11.06 -6.26
C ASP A 69 -6.49 9.63 -5.81
N THR A 70 -6.58 8.69 -6.76
CA THR A 70 -6.78 7.29 -6.43
C THR A 70 -5.78 6.42 -7.17
N LEU A 71 -5.39 5.31 -6.54
CA LEU A 71 -4.58 4.25 -7.16
C LEU A 71 -5.46 3.15 -7.77
N VAL A 72 -6.77 3.25 -7.65
CA VAL A 72 -7.69 2.22 -8.15
C VAL A 72 -7.56 2.13 -9.67
N ASP A 73 -7.19 0.94 -10.15
CA ASP A 73 -7.03 0.64 -11.56
C ASP A 73 -7.65 -0.74 -11.82
N PRO A 74 -8.83 -0.79 -12.44
CA PRO A 74 -9.50 -2.08 -12.70
C PRO A 74 -8.68 -3.02 -13.58
N SER A 75 -7.74 -2.50 -14.37
CA SER A 75 -6.89 -3.31 -15.25
C SER A 75 -5.60 -3.77 -14.57
N ALA A 76 -5.38 -3.41 -13.30
CA ALA A 76 -4.17 -3.81 -12.58
C ALA A 76 -4.09 -5.33 -12.45
N GLU A 77 -2.87 -5.86 -12.51
CA GLU A 77 -2.63 -7.29 -12.34
C GLU A 77 -3.13 -7.76 -10.98
N VAL A 78 -3.90 -8.85 -10.96
CA VAL A 78 -4.39 -9.44 -9.72
C VAL A 78 -3.31 -10.36 -9.15
N VAL A 79 -2.89 -10.06 -7.91
CA VAL A 79 -1.94 -10.92 -7.20
C VAL A 79 -2.75 -11.86 -6.33
N GLY A 80 -2.77 -13.14 -6.71
CA GLY A 80 -3.59 -14.15 -6.03
C GLY A 80 -3.17 -14.36 -4.58
N TYR A 81 -4.10 -14.87 -3.78
CA TYR A 81 -3.80 -15.18 -2.38
C TYR A 81 -2.68 -16.20 -2.29
N GLY A 82 -1.68 -15.94 -1.45
CA GLY A 82 -0.48 -16.75 -1.33
C GLY A 82 0.64 -16.34 -2.27
N GLU A 83 0.38 -15.45 -3.21
CA GLU A 83 1.39 -14.96 -4.15
C GLU A 83 2.01 -13.66 -3.66
N GLN A 84 3.20 -13.36 -4.17
CA GLN A 84 3.85 -12.09 -3.87
C GLN A 84 4.43 -11.48 -5.12
N VAL A 85 4.60 -10.15 -5.09
CA VAL A 85 5.30 -9.38 -6.10
C VAL A 85 6.41 -8.59 -5.41
N SER A 86 7.50 -8.37 -6.12
CA SER A 86 8.66 -7.68 -5.55
C SER A 86 9.26 -6.73 -6.57
N ALA A 87 9.82 -5.64 -6.08
CA ALA A 87 10.57 -4.69 -6.87
C ALA A 87 11.51 -3.91 -5.96
N GLY A 88 12.76 -3.74 -6.38
CA GLY A 88 13.69 -2.81 -5.75
C GLY A 88 13.90 -2.96 -4.25
N GLY A 89 13.83 -4.19 -3.72
CA GLY A 89 14.01 -4.43 -2.30
C GLY A 89 12.73 -4.39 -1.47
N ILE A 90 11.58 -4.29 -2.12
CA ILE A 90 10.27 -4.31 -1.47
C ILE A 90 9.50 -5.53 -1.95
N SER A 91 8.88 -6.27 -1.04
CA SER A 91 7.99 -7.39 -1.36
C SER A 91 6.60 -7.13 -0.82
N CYS A 92 5.59 -7.40 -1.64
CA CYS A 92 4.19 -7.33 -1.22
C CYS A 92 3.57 -8.71 -1.37
N GLN A 93 2.98 -9.22 -0.30
CA GLN A 93 2.36 -10.54 -0.27
C GLN A 93 0.85 -10.40 -0.13
N SER A 94 0.12 -11.09 -1.00
CA SER A 94 -1.33 -11.14 -0.97
C SER A 94 -1.80 -12.36 -0.18
N ALA A 95 -2.76 -12.15 0.71
CA ALA A 95 -3.38 -13.21 1.50
C ALA A 95 -4.84 -12.88 1.72
N GLU A 96 -5.64 -13.88 2.12
CA GLU A 96 -7.04 -13.63 2.47
C GLU A 96 -7.15 -12.64 3.62
N THR A 97 -6.14 -12.57 4.48
CA THR A 97 -6.08 -11.66 5.62
C THR A 97 -5.64 -10.24 5.24
N GLY A 98 -5.27 -10.01 3.99
CA GLY A 98 -4.89 -8.68 3.52
C GLY A 98 -3.62 -8.67 2.69
N MET A 99 -3.09 -7.47 2.47
CA MET A 99 -1.85 -7.25 1.72
C MET A 99 -0.78 -6.74 2.67
N THR A 100 0.40 -7.38 2.65
CA THR A 100 1.54 -6.97 3.47
C THR A 100 2.71 -6.62 2.58
N CYS A 101 3.20 -5.39 2.69
CA CYS A 101 4.40 -4.94 1.98
C CYS A 101 5.52 -4.70 2.99
N LYS A 102 6.72 -5.19 2.67
CA LYS A 102 7.87 -5.11 3.57
C LYS A 102 9.13 -4.86 2.78
N ASN A 103 10.03 -4.06 3.33
CA ASN A 103 11.35 -3.83 2.75
C ASN A 103 12.43 -4.64 3.48
N LYS A 104 13.67 -4.55 3.01
CA LYS A 104 14.79 -5.33 3.59
C LYS A 104 15.16 -4.89 5.01
N LYS A 105 14.70 -3.72 5.43
CA LYS A 105 14.93 -3.23 6.81
C LYS A 105 13.87 -3.74 7.78
N GLY A 106 12.93 -4.59 7.32
CA GLY A 106 11.87 -5.12 8.15
C GLY A 106 10.74 -4.15 8.42
N ARG A 107 10.72 -3.01 7.71
CA ARG A 107 9.65 -2.02 7.81
C ARG A 107 8.58 -2.27 6.77
N GLY A 108 7.36 -1.90 7.06
CA GLY A 108 6.29 -2.09 6.10
C GLY A 108 4.92 -1.76 6.65
N PHE A 109 3.91 -2.25 5.94
CA PHE A 109 2.53 -2.11 6.36
C PHE A 109 1.74 -3.38 6.02
N SER A 110 0.69 -3.61 6.79
CA SER A 110 -0.22 -4.72 6.58
C SER A 110 -1.64 -4.17 6.56
N LEU A 111 -2.37 -4.43 5.48
CA LEU A 111 -3.65 -3.80 5.21
C LEU A 111 -4.75 -4.84 5.04
N SER A 112 -5.84 -4.65 5.79
CA SER A 112 -7.11 -5.34 5.58
C SER A 112 -8.23 -4.35 5.82
N ARG A 113 -9.46 -4.73 5.50
CA ARG A 113 -10.62 -3.86 5.77
C ARG A 113 -10.75 -3.52 7.25
N ALA A 114 -10.51 -4.49 8.11
CA ALA A 114 -10.73 -4.35 9.54
C ALA A 114 -9.57 -3.66 10.25
N LYS A 115 -8.36 -3.78 9.72
CA LYS A 115 -7.17 -3.30 10.41
C LYS A 115 -6.06 -2.90 9.44
N GLN A 116 -5.43 -1.78 9.73
CA GLN A 116 -4.26 -1.31 9.02
C GLN A 116 -3.14 -1.10 10.04
N ARG A 117 -1.96 -1.60 9.73
CA ARG A 117 -0.83 -1.57 10.66
C ARG A 117 0.45 -1.17 9.93
N LEU A 118 1.20 -0.24 10.53
CA LEU A 118 2.56 0.09 10.12
C LEU A 118 3.53 -0.54 11.12
N PHE A 119 4.66 -1.05 10.60
CA PHE A 119 5.65 -1.71 11.47
C PHE A 119 7.09 -1.47 11.00
#